data_49aee19bf76ca5cee1fda25f03044cc4
#
_entry.id   49aee19bf76ca5cee1fda25f03044cc4
#
_cell.length_a   1.000
_cell.length_b   1.000
_cell.length_c   1.000
_cell.angle_alpha   90.00
_cell.angle_beta   90.00
_cell.angle_gamma   90.00
#
_symmetry.space_group_name_H-M   'P 1'
#
loop_
_entity.id
_entity.type
_entity.pdbx_description
1 polymer ?
#
loop_
_entity_poly.entity_id
_entity_poly.type
_entity_poly.pdbx_seq_one_letter_code
_entity_poly.pdbx_strand_id
1 'polypeptide(L)'
;MKRYILLFYMVLCALPLPLRAQEIIGAAQPTKEFLLGKTHFEKDTNFVEIAPQYTVLRRPNNFIQKRTLEAFLKMREAALKDGVKLTATSASRNFWVQRYIWEQKWQKSTVAAGAARARSILQYNSMCGTSRHHWGTELDFNSPKLSYWNTPDGIKTYKWLCENAHKFGFYQPYTAKGAPGSGLREHGYNEEKWHWSYFPLSNTYMQKYKELISDEDLKGFLGEKHVGELKVIEHYVLGVAMPPEV
;
A
#
# COMPACT_ATOMS: atom_id res chain seq x y z
N MET A 1 -51.61 -49.03 -27.35
CA MET A 1 -50.66 -47.94 -27.65
C MET A 1 -50.38 -47.18 -26.37
N LYS A 2 -49.22 -47.42 -25.72
CA LYS A 2 -48.79 -46.68 -24.50
C LYS A 2 -47.92 -45.51 -24.95
N ARG A 3 -48.37 -44.26 -24.64
CA ARG A 3 -47.58 -43.02 -24.86
C ARG A 3 -46.67 -42.82 -23.67
N TYR A 4 -45.36 -42.82 -23.88
CA TYR A 4 -44.35 -42.41 -22.90
C TYR A 4 -44.15 -40.91 -23.06
N ILE A 5 -44.40 -40.14 -21.98
CA ILE A 5 -44.06 -38.73 -21.88
C ILE A 5 -42.63 -38.64 -21.31
N LEU A 6 -41.72 -38.15 -22.14
CA LEU A 6 -40.35 -37.85 -21.72
C LEU A 6 -40.35 -36.47 -21.05
N LEU A 7 -40.13 -36.42 -19.74
CA LEU A 7 -39.85 -35.16 -19.04
C LEU A 7 -38.36 -34.82 -19.21
N PHE A 8 -38.12 -33.74 -19.94
CA PHE A 8 -36.78 -33.13 -20.01
C PHE A 8 -36.56 -32.29 -18.74
N TYR A 9 -35.68 -32.77 -17.83
CA TYR A 9 -35.17 -31.94 -16.76
C TYR A 9 -34.09 -31.01 -17.31
N MET A 10 -34.40 -29.72 -17.46
CA MET A 10 -33.40 -28.69 -17.68
C MET A 10 -32.62 -28.49 -16.38
N VAL A 11 -31.39 -29.02 -16.32
CA VAL A 11 -30.44 -28.65 -15.30
C VAL A 11 -29.92 -27.26 -15.64
N LEU A 12 -30.41 -26.25 -14.94
CA LEU A 12 -29.85 -24.92 -14.97
C LEU A 12 -28.47 -24.96 -14.27
N CYS A 13 -27.41 -25.10 -15.05
CA CYS A 13 -26.04 -24.82 -14.55
C CYS A 13 -25.98 -23.33 -14.20
N ALA A 14 -26.07 -23.01 -12.93
CA ALA A 14 -25.74 -21.70 -12.41
C ALA A 14 -24.22 -21.50 -12.57
N LEU A 15 -23.82 -20.76 -13.60
CA LEU A 15 -22.45 -20.25 -13.72
C LEU A 15 -22.14 -19.41 -12.48
N PRO A 16 -20.98 -19.59 -11.83
CA PRO A 16 -20.61 -18.72 -10.73
C PRO A 16 -20.51 -17.29 -11.30
N LEU A 17 -21.28 -16.39 -10.72
CA LEU A 17 -21.17 -14.96 -10.99
C LEU A 17 -19.73 -14.53 -10.74
N PRO A 18 -19.13 -13.70 -11.62
CA PRO A 18 -17.82 -13.13 -11.35
C PRO A 18 -17.88 -12.45 -9.99
N LEU A 19 -16.80 -12.58 -9.20
CA LEU A 19 -16.66 -11.89 -7.91
C LEU A 19 -16.83 -10.39 -8.15
N ARG A 20 -18.07 -9.92 -8.15
CA ARG A 20 -18.36 -8.50 -8.01
C ARG A 20 -17.72 -8.08 -6.70
N ALA A 21 -16.94 -7.00 -6.78
CA ALA A 21 -16.44 -6.31 -5.62
C ALA A 21 -17.54 -6.33 -4.55
N GLN A 22 -17.34 -7.10 -3.47
CA GLN A 22 -18.27 -7.07 -2.35
C GLN A 22 -18.30 -5.63 -1.90
N GLU A 23 -19.41 -4.95 -2.18
CA GLU A 23 -19.69 -3.65 -1.60
C GLU A 23 -19.36 -3.74 -0.13
N ILE A 24 -18.53 -2.81 0.35
CA ILE A 24 -18.20 -2.66 1.75
C ILE A 24 -19.49 -2.15 2.41
N ILE A 25 -20.41 -3.08 2.66
CA ILE A 25 -21.68 -2.77 3.32
C ILE A 25 -21.30 -2.35 4.75
N GLY A 26 -21.38 -1.06 5.04
CA GLY A 26 -21.23 -0.49 6.37
C GLY A 26 -19.94 0.24 6.70
N ALA A 27 -18.93 0.29 5.85
CA ALA A 27 -17.77 1.16 6.09
C ALA A 27 -18.13 2.60 5.65
N ALA A 28 -17.99 3.54 6.56
CA ALA A 28 -18.10 4.97 6.21
C ALA A 28 -17.12 5.28 5.06
N GLN A 29 -17.57 6.06 4.07
CA GLN A 29 -16.72 6.48 2.97
C GLN A 29 -15.49 7.23 3.54
N PRO A 30 -14.29 7.02 2.99
CA PRO A 30 -13.11 7.69 3.50
C PRO A 30 -13.25 9.21 3.33
N THR A 31 -13.00 9.94 4.40
CA THR A 31 -13.00 11.42 4.39
C THR A 31 -11.69 11.96 3.85
N LYS A 32 -11.66 13.25 3.49
CA LYS A 32 -10.41 13.95 3.13
C LYS A 32 -9.36 13.82 4.24
N GLU A 33 -9.77 14.01 5.48
CA GLU A 33 -8.88 13.91 6.66
C GLU A 33 -8.24 12.54 6.76
N PHE A 34 -9.03 11.48 6.58
CA PHE A 34 -8.52 10.11 6.56
C PHE A 34 -7.50 9.91 5.42
N LEU A 35 -7.84 10.31 4.20
CA LEU A 35 -6.97 10.14 3.03
C LEU A 35 -5.66 10.90 3.15
N LEU A 36 -5.69 12.08 3.79
CA LEU A 36 -4.51 12.89 4.10
C LEU A 36 -3.74 12.40 5.34
N GLY A 37 -4.20 11.34 6.02
CA GLY A 37 -3.58 10.82 7.23
C GLY A 37 -3.80 11.68 8.48
N LYS A 38 -4.71 12.62 8.46
CA LYS A 38 -5.07 13.49 9.60
C LYS A 38 -6.00 12.76 10.57
N THR A 39 -5.62 11.56 10.96
CA THR A 39 -6.37 10.68 11.86
C THR A 39 -5.52 10.17 13.01
N HIS A 40 -6.19 9.69 14.04
CA HIS A 40 -5.61 9.02 15.20
C HIS A 40 -5.99 7.55 15.14
N PHE A 41 -5.07 6.70 14.70
CA PHE A 41 -5.32 5.26 14.46
C PHE A 41 -5.77 4.52 15.71
N GLU A 42 -5.31 4.93 16.89
CA GLU A 42 -5.68 4.36 18.19
C GLU A 42 -7.14 4.61 18.57
N LYS A 43 -7.81 5.56 17.90
CA LYS A 43 -9.22 5.91 18.12
C LYS A 43 -10.14 5.39 17.02
N ASP A 44 -9.58 4.89 15.92
CA ASP A 44 -10.33 4.36 14.79
C ASP A 44 -10.57 2.87 14.96
N THR A 45 -11.83 2.48 15.08
CA THR A 45 -12.25 1.09 15.29
C THR A 45 -11.89 0.15 14.14
N ASN A 46 -11.55 0.66 12.96
CA ASN A 46 -11.07 -0.14 11.83
C ASN A 46 -9.60 -0.53 11.99
N PHE A 47 -8.85 0.14 12.86
CA PHE A 47 -7.44 -0.11 13.09
C PHE A 47 -7.22 -1.00 14.30
N VAL A 48 -6.08 -1.68 14.28
CA VAL A 48 -5.59 -2.53 15.35
C VAL A 48 -4.08 -2.47 15.41
N GLU A 49 -3.49 -2.62 16.57
CA GLU A 49 -2.05 -2.72 16.73
C GLU A 49 -1.55 -4.07 16.26
N ILE A 50 -0.46 -4.06 15.47
CA ILE A 50 0.27 -5.28 15.11
C ILE A 50 1.01 -5.77 16.36
N ALA A 51 0.73 -6.99 16.80
CA ALA A 51 1.38 -7.55 17.96
C ALA A 51 2.92 -7.53 17.81
N PRO A 52 3.67 -7.13 18.87
CA PRO A 52 5.12 -6.87 18.78
C PRO A 52 5.96 -8.02 18.20
N GLN A 53 5.52 -9.28 18.37
CA GLN A 53 6.22 -10.45 17.81
C GLN A 53 6.22 -10.50 16.27
N TYR A 54 5.36 -9.72 15.61
CA TYR A 54 5.27 -9.62 14.16
C TYR A 54 5.99 -8.40 13.59
N THR A 55 6.56 -7.55 14.46
CA THR A 55 7.28 -6.34 14.08
C THR A 55 8.78 -6.49 14.23
N VAL A 56 9.54 -5.70 13.46
CA VAL A 56 10.99 -5.63 13.62
C VAL A 56 11.31 -4.96 14.97
N LEU A 57 12.25 -5.55 15.73
CA LEU A 57 12.63 -5.09 17.09
C LEU A 57 11.45 -5.03 18.08
N ARG A 58 10.39 -5.78 17.85
CA ARG A 58 9.19 -5.82 18.70
C ARG A 58 8.63 -4.43 19.02
N ARG A 59 8.57 -3.56 18.00
CA ARG A 59 8.11 -2.17 18.16
C ARG A 59 6.62 -2.12 18.48
N PRO A 60 6.21 -1.39 19.53
CA PRO A 60 4.81 -1.09 19.81
C PRO A 60 4.27 0.03 18.87
N ASN A 61 2.99 0.31 18.99
CA ASN A 61 2.29 1.40 18.30
C ASN A 61 2.35 1.32 16.76
N ASN A 62 2.45 0.11 16.19
CA ASN A 62 2.30 -0.14 14.78
C ASN A 62 0.84 -0.47 14.47
N PHE A 63 0.05 0.52 14.12
CA PHE A 63 -1.36 0.33 13.76
C PHE A 63 -1.51 -0.02 12.29
N ILE A 64 -2.53 -0.82 11.97
CA ILE A 64 -2.90 -1.20 10.60
C ILE A 64 -4.41 -1.50 10.56
N GLN A 65 -5.03 -1.45 9.41
CA GLN A 65 -6.42 -1.88 9.30
C GLN A 65 -6.57 -3.38 9.60
N LYS A 66 -7.64 -3.76 10.31
CA LYS A 66 -7.92 -5.15 10.71
C LYS A 66 -7.84 -6.11 9.54
N ARG A 67 -8.49 -5.79 8.41
CA ARG A 67 -8.48 -6.63 7.20
C ARG A 67 -7.07 -6.80 6.62
N THR A 68 -6.25 -5.74 6.65
CA THR A 68 -4.85 -5.81 6.20
C THR A 68 -4.03 -6.70 7.13
N LEU A 69 -4.24 -6.61 8.45
CA LEU A 69 -3.56 -7.48 9.42
C LEU A 69 -3.91 -8.95 9.20
N GLU A 70 -5.21 -9.27 9.04
CA GLU A 70 -5.66 -10.65 8.79
C GLU A 70 -4.99 -11.25 7.54
N ALA A 71 -4.95 -10.47 6.45
CA ALA A 71 -4.29 -10.88 5.22
C ALA A 71 -2.78 -11.06 5.40
N PHE A 72 -2.12 -10.13 6.12
CA PHE A 72 -0.70 -10.22 6.44
C PHE A 72 -0.37 -11.46 7.27
N LEU A 73 -1.16 -11.78 8.29
CA LEU A 73 -0.90 -12.95 9.14
C LEU A 73 -1.01 -14.26 8.34
N LYS A 74 -2.01 -14.38 7.45
CA LYS A 74 -2.14 -15.52 6.54
C LYS A 74 -0.93 -15.63 5.58
N MET A 75 -0.52 -14.51 5.00
CA MET A 75 0.65 -14.45 4.12
C MET A 75 1.93 -14.84 4.88
N ARG A 76 2.12 -14.31 6.07
CA ARG A 76 3.27 -14.62 6.93
C ARG A 76 3.33 -16.09 7.31
N GLU A 77 2.20 -16.71 7.62
CA GLU A 77 2.14 -18.14 7.92
C GLU A 77 2.56 -19.00 6.71
N ALA A 78 2.06 -18.65 5.53
CA ALA A 78 2.47 -19.34 4.28
C ALA A 78 3.97 -19.15 4.01
N ALA A 79 4.49 -17.93 4.15
CA ALA A 79 5.91 -17.65 3.97
C ALA A 79 6.79 -18.46 4.93
N LEU A 80 6.38 -18.62 6.20
CA LEU A 80 7.10 -19.43 7.17
C LEU A 80 7.19 -20.90 6.81
N LYS A 81 6.15 -21.49 6.21
CA LYS A 81 6.17 -22.87 5.70
C LYS A 81 7.21 -23.06 4.61
N ASP A 82 7.48 -22.01 3.82
CA ASP A 82 8.50 -21.98 2.77
C ASP A 82 9.88 -21.49 3.29
N GLY A 83 10.02 -21.35 4.61
CA GLY A 83 11.25 -20.91 5.26
C GLY A 83 11.59 -19.44 4.99
N VAL A 84 10.57 -18.60 4.78
CA VAL A 84 10.69 -17.14 4.64
C VAL A 84 10.03 -16.46 5.83
N LYS A 85 10.78 -15.58 6.53
CA LYS A 85 10.26 -14.84 7.66
C LYS A 85 9.87 -13.41 7.23
N LEU A 86 8.59 -13.12 7.26
CA LEU A 86 8.07 -11.76 7.06
C LEU A 86 7.85 -11.07 8.41
N THR A 87 8.37 -9.85 8.55
CA THR A 87 8.26 -9.04 9.78
C THR A 87 7.97 -7.60 9.37
N ALA A 88 6.95 -6.98 9.97
CA ALA A 88 6.60 -5.61 9.68
C ALA A 88 7.64 -4.64 10.28
N THR A 89 8.22 -3.79 9.44
CA THR A 89 9.14 -2.72 9.86
C THR A 89 8.39 -1.42 10.06
N SER A 90 7.43 -1.14 9.19
CA SER A 90 6.55 0.04 9.23
C SER A 90 5.15 -0.38 8.77
N ALA A 91 4.15 0.22 9.40
CA ALA A 91 2.75 0.08 9.00
C ALA A 91 2.13 1.48 8.83
N SER A 92 1.03 1.79 9.51
CA SER A 92 0.38 3.08 9.35
C SER A 92 1.22 4.24 9.90
N ARG A 93 1.20 5.35 9.20
CA ARG A 93 1.80 6.62 9.62
C ARG A 93 0.79 7.74 9.38
N ASN A 94 0.47 8.51 10.41
CA ASN A 94 -0.39 9.67 10.24
C ASN A 94 0.36 10.87 9.66
N PHE A 95 -0.39 11.93 9.35
CA PHE A 95 0.15 13.16 8.75
C PHE A 95 1.30 13.76 9.57
N TRP A 96 1.18 13.80 10.89
CA TRP A 96 2.17 14.45 11.78
C TRP A 96 3.47 13.66 11.87
N VAL A 97 3.38 12.33 11.90
CA VAL A 97 4.56 11.44 11.84
C VAL A 97 5.25 11.60 10.48
N GLN A 98 4.48 11.62 9.38
CA GLN A 98 5.04 11.84 8.04
C GLN A 98 5.67 13.21 7.92
N ARG A 99 5.06 14.25 8.48
CA ARG A 99 5.62 15.60 8.52
C ARG A 99 6.95 15.65 9.25
N TYR A 100 7.04 15.01 10.42
CA TYR A 100 8.30 14.91 11.15
C TYR A 100 9.41 14.24 10.31
N ILE A 101 9.11 13.12 9.66
CA ILE A 101 10.06 12.42 8.78
C ILE A 101 10.50 13.32 7.61
N TRP A 102 9.56 13.95 6.94
CA TRP A 102 9.80 14.82 5.79
C TRP A 102 10.65 16.04 6.18
N GLU A 103 10.28 16.75 7.22
CA GLU A 103 10.97 17.96 7.67
C GLU A 103 12.39 17.65 8.19
N GLN A 104 12.60 16.52 8.86
CA GLN A 104 13.95 16.07 9.23
C GLN A 104 14.84 15.86 7.98
N LYS A 105 14.30 15.28 6.92
CA LYS A 105 15.05 15.10 5.68
C LYS A 105 15.24 16.43 4.94
N TRP A 106 14.24 17.29 4.97
CA TRP A 106 14.33 18.63 4.40
C TRP A 106 15.46 19.47 5.03
N GLN A 107 15.54 19.47 6.35
CA GLN A 107 16.53 20.21 7.11
C GLN A 107 17.96 19.63 6.95
N LYS A 108 18.10 18.31 6.89
CA LYS A 108 19.39 17.63 6.73
C LYS A 108 19.90 17.59 5.28
N SER A 109 19.09 17.97 4.31
CA SER A 109 19.46 17.91 2.91
C SER A 109 20.53 18.95 2.57
N THR A 110 21.57 18.52 1.86
CA THR A 110 22.62 19.38 1.29
C THR A 110 22.22 19.97 -0.06
N VAL A 111 21.15 19.48 -0.67
CA VAL A 111 20.60 20.05 -1.91
C VAL A 111 19.99 21.42 -1.59
N ALA A 112 20.20 22.41 -2.46
CA ALA A 112 19.63 23.74 -2.30
C ALA A 112 18.11 23.68 -2.10
N ALA A 113 17.57 24.56 -1.22
CA ALA A 113 16.14 24.61 -0.95
C ALA A 113 15.33 24.91 -2.22
N GLY A 114 14.19 24.25 -2.36
CA GLY A 114 13.32 24.38 -3.51
C GLY A 114 12.88 23.03 -4.08
N ALA A 115 12.38 23.02 -5.31
CA ALA A 115 11.89 21.82 -5.97
C ALA A 115 12.95 20.71 -6.12
N ALA A 116 14.22 21.09 -6.31
CA ALA A 116 15.32 20.11 -6.40
C ALA A 116 15.50 19.33 -5.09
N ARG A 117 15.43 20.03 -3.93
CA ARG A 117 15.46 19.38 -2.62
C ARG A 117 14.26 18.47 -2.43
N ALA A 118 13.05 18.95 -2.73
CA ALA A 118 11.84 18.17 -2.65
C ALA A 118 11.94 16.88 -3.51
N ARG A 119 12.39 17.00 -4.74
CA ARG A 119 12.60 15.88 -5.68
C ARG A 119 13.61 14.87 -5.14
N SER A 120 14.68 15.33 -4.51
CA SER A 120 15.70 14.43 -3.93
C SER A 120 15.14 13.61 -2.78
N ILE A 121 14.27 14.19 -1.94
CA ILE A 121 13.62 13.49 -0.82
C ILE A 121 12.54 12.54 -1.34
N LEU A 122 11.79 12.96 -2.35
CA LEU A 122 10.74 12.19 -3.01
C LEU A 122 11.23 10.91 -3.69
N GLN A 123 12.53 10.68 -3.78
CA GLN A 123 13.03 9.40 -4.30
C GLN A 123 12.54 8.19 -3.46
N TYR A 124 12.39 8.37 -2.13
CA TYR A 124 12.02 7.32 -1.19
C TYR A 124 11.09 7.79 -0.04
N ASN A 125 10.64 9.05 -0.03
CA ASN A 125 9.84 9.56 1.07
C ASN A 125 8.73 10.47 0.56
N SER A 126 7.53 10.17 1.00
CA SER A 126 6.33 10.91 0.64
C SER A 126 6.31 12.31 1.26
N MET A 127 5.76 13.29 0.53
CA MET A 127 5.27 14.52 1.14
C MET A 127 4.11 14.22 2.10
N CYS A 128 3.84 15.16 3.00
CA CYS A 128 2.77 15.00 3.97
C CYS A 128 1.40 14.98 3.28
N GLY A 129 0.53 14.07 3.69
CA GLY A 129 -0.78 13.90 3.05
C GLY A 129 -0.76 13.00 1.80
N THR A 130 0.43 12.59 1.29
CA THR A 130 0.55 11.79 0.07
C THR A 130 1.04 10.37 0.28
N SER A 131 1.31 10.00 1.53
CA SER A 131 1.79 8.66 1.88
C SER A 131 0.66 7.65 1.88
N ARG A 132 0.83 6.55 1.15
CA ARG A 132 -0.13 5.43 1.19
C ARG A 132 -0.20 4.77 2.57
N HIS A 133 0.85 4.88 3.40
CA HIS A 133 0.81 4.47 4.80
C HIS A 133 -0.23 5.22 5.65
N HIS A 134 -0.80 6.32 5.16
CA HIS A 134 -1.92 6.99 5.84
C HIS A 134 -3.17 6.13 5.90
N TRP A 135 -3.33 5.20 4.97
CA TRP A 135 -4.56 4.44 4.77
C TRP A 135 -4.62 3.14 5.59
N GLY A 136 -3.51 2.73 6.21
CA GLY A 136 -3.46 1.47 6.96
C GLY A 136 -3.51 0.22 6.09
N THR A 137 -3.12 0.35 4.83
CA THR A 137 -3.11 -0.72 3.83
C THR A 137 -1.70 -1.12 3.41
N GLU A 138 -0.68 -0.42 3.91
CA GLU A 138 0.71 -0.57 3.50
C GLU A 138 1.55 -1.20 4.60
N LEU A 139 2.46 -2.08 4.22
CA LEU A 139 3.45 -2.69 5.08
C LEU A 139 4.83 -2.62 4.43
N ASP A 140 5.80 -2.15 5.20
CA ASP A 140 7.21 -2.33 4.89
C ASP A 140 7.70 -3.60 5.56
N PHE A 141 8.23 -4.56 4.79
CA PHE A 141 8.73 -5.83 5.32
C PHE A 141 10.24 -5.80 5.57
N ASN A 142 10.65 -6.45 6.63
CA ASN A 142 12.00 -6.80 7.05
C ASN A 142 12.96 -5.61 7.17
N SER A 143 13.27 -4.88 6.09
CA SER A 143 14.20 -3.75 6.15
C SER A 143 13.95 -2.72 5.04
N PRO A 144 13.94 -1.41 5.36
CA PRO A 144 13.91 -0.35 4.35
C PRO A 144 15.30 -0.05 3.76
N LYS A 145 16.33 -0.80 4.13
CA LYS A 145 17.69 -0.63 3.61
C LYS A 145 17.87 -1.45 2.34
N LEU A 146 18.25 -0.80 1.24
CA LEU A 146 18.52 -1.46 -0.05
C LEU A 146 19.53 -2.62 0.08
N SER A 147 20.56 -2.45 0.92
CA SER A 147 21.58 -3.48 1.13
C SER A 147 21.04 -4.80 1.66
N TYR A 148 19.97 -4.79 2.47
CA TYR A 148 19.33 -6.01 2.94
C TYR A 148 18.83 -6.87 1.78
N TRP A 149 18.23 -6.24 0.77
CA TRP A 149 17.61 -6.94 -0.38
C TRP A 149 18.62 -7.54 -1.35
N ASN A 150 19.91 -7.30 -1.12
CA ASN A 150 21.05 -7.94 -1.83
C ASN A 150 21.67 -9.09 -1.01
N THR A 151 21.22 -9.35 0.22
CA THR A 151 21.65 -10.52 1.00
C THR A 151 20.90 -11.77 0.54
N PRO A 152 21.43 -12.99 0.81
CA PRO A 152 20.71 -14.24 0.50
C PRO A 152 19.29 -14.28 1.05
N ASP A 153 19.08 -13.84 2.30
CA ASP A 153 17.75 -13.77 2.92
C ASP A 153 16.84 -12.75 2.25
N GLY A 154 17.36 -11.56 1.92
CA GLY A 154 16.62 -10.52 1.23
C GLY A 154 16.19 -10.96 -0.18
N ILE A 155 17.09 -11.59 -0.94
CA ILE A 155 16.82 -12.13 -2.28
C ILE A 155 15.74 -13.23 -2.19
N LYS A 156 15.87 -14.16 -1.25
CA LYS A 156 14.89 -15.23 -1.01
C LYS A 156 13.52 -14.64 -0.65
N THR A 157 13.50 -13.66 0.24
CA THR A 157 12.27 -12.98 0.69
C THR A 157 11.58 -12.26 -0.47
N TYR A 158 12.33 -11.47 -1.25
CA TYR A 158 11.76 -10.72 -2.36
C TYR A 158 11.21 -11.64 -3.45
N LYS A 159 11.95 -12.69 -3.80
CA LYS A 159 11.47 -13.70 -4.75
C LYS A 159 10.14 -14.31 -4.28
N TRP A 160 10.09 -14.74 -3.01
CA TRP A 160 8.86 -15.30 -2.43
C TRP A 160 7.68 -14.34 -2.49
N LEU A 161 7.91 -13.07 -2.14
CA LEU A 161 6.87 -12.02 -2.19
C LEU A 161 6.36 -11.81 -3.63
N CYS A 162 7.23 -11.71 -4.61
CA CYS A 162 6.84 -11.56 -6.02
C CYS A 162 5.99 -12.74 -6.52
N GLU A 163 6.27 -13.95 -6.07
CA GLU A 163 5.60 -15.18 -6.52
C GLU A 163 4.28 -15.46 -5.75
N ASN A 164 4.13 -14.93 -4.53
CA ASN A 164 3.07 -15.38 -3.63
C ASN A 164 2.20 -14.30 -3.02
N ALA A 165 2.68 -13.05 -2.88
CA ALA A 165 1.97 -12.01 -2.14
C ALA A 165 0.58 -11.70 -2.73
N HIS A 166 0.43 -11.78 -4.06
CA HIS A 166 -0.85 -11.57 -4.75
C HIS A 166 -1.97 -12.54 -4.28
N LYS A 167 -1.62 -13.77 -3.88
CA LYS A 167 -2.56 -14.78 -3.35
C LYS A 167 -3.23 -14.33 -2.04
N PHE A 168 -2.64 -13.35 -1.37
CA PHE A 168 -3.11 -12.76 -0.12
C PHE A 168 -3.60 -11.31 -0.31
N GLY A 169 -3.71 -10.86 -1.56
CA GLY A 169 -4.16 -9.53 -1.90
C GLY A 169 -3.07 -8.45 -1.79
N PHE A 170 -1.80 -8.81 -1.63
CA PHE A 170 -0.69 -7.84 -1.61
C PHE A 170 0.01 -7.72 -2.96
N TYR A 171 0.41 -6.51 -3.29
CA TYR A 171 1.21 -6.20 -4.47
C TYR A 171 2.25 -5.13 -4.15
N GLN A 172 3.27 -5.01 -4.99
CA GLN A 172 4.32 -4.01 -4.86
C GLN A 172 3.95 -2.76 -5.69
N PRO A 173 3.56 -1.63 -5.07
CA PRO A 173 3.18 -0.43 -5.81
C PRO A 173 4.39 0.31 -6.39
N TYR A 174 5.57 0.17 -5.77
CA TYR A 174 6.80 0.86 -6.16
C TYR A 174 7.80 -0.12 -6.76
N THR A 175 7.46 -0.66 -7.93
CA THR A 175 8.34 -1.50 -8.77
C THR A 175 9.45 -0.67 -9.40
N ALA A 176 10.48 -1.33 -9.97
CA ALA A 176 11.48 -0.64 -10.78
C ALA A 176 10.80 0.08 -11.97
N LYS A 177 11.22 1.32 -12.24
CA LYS A 177 10.67 2.11 -13.35
C LYS A 177 11.05 1.47 -14.69
N GLY A 178 10.08 1.42 -15.60
CA GLY A 178 10.28 0.83 -16.95
C GLY A 178 10.46 -0.68 -16.97
N ALA A 179 10.34 -1.39 -15.83
CA ALA A 179 10.45 -2.84 -15.81
C ALA A 179 9.20 -3.50 -16.43
N PRO A 180 9.34 -4.64 -17.14
CA PRO A 180 8.20 -5.42 -17.60
C PRO A 180 7.30 -5.79 -16.42
N GLY A 181 5.99 -5.64 -16.59
CA GLY A 181 5.00 -5.90 -15.53
C GLY A 181 4.87 -4.80 -14.47
N SER A 182 5.63 -3.71 -14.60
CA SER A 182 5.54 -2.54 -13.71
C SER A 182 4.31 -1.66 -13.96
N GLY A 183 3.44 -2.04 -14.88
CA GLY A 183 2.38 -1.16 -15.38
C GLY A 183 2.92 0.07 -16.10
N LEU A 184 4.13 -0.01 -16.67
CA LEU A 184 4.85 1.09 -17.33
C LEU A 184 5.08 2.30 -16.42
N ARG A 185 5.34 2.05 -15.14
CA ARG A 185 5.61 3.12 -14.18
C ARG A 185 6.90 3.87 -14.55
N GLU A 186 6.76 5.11 -15.01
CA GLU A 186 7.88 5.97 -15.44
C GLU A 186 8.29 6.99 -14.38
N HIS A 187 7.35 7.34 -13.51
CA HIS A 187 7.50 8.41 -12.52
C HIS A 187 7.38 7.91 -11.08
N GLY A 188 7.45 8.83 -10.13
CA GLY A 188 7.24 8.57 -8.70
C GLY A 188 8.49 8.04 -7.99
N TYR A 189 8.28 7.30 -6.92
CA TYR A 189 9.35 6.77 -6.07
C TYR A 189 10.25 5.80 -6.83
N ASN A 190 11.49 5.65 -6.36
CA ASN A 190 12.34 4.55 -6.80
C ASN A 190 11.77 3.21 -6.36
N GLU A 191 12.37 2.09 -6.82
CA GLU A 191 11.95 0.76 -6.40
C GLU A 191 12.09 0.59 -4.88
N GLU A 192 11.01 0.10 -4.26
CA GLU A 192 10.98 -0.26 -2.84
C GLU A 192 10.59 -1.73 -2.69
N LYS A 193 11.58 -2.63 -2.60
CA LYS A 193 11.36 -4.07 -2.45
C LYS A 193 10.68 -4.46 -1.14
N TRP A 194 10.75 -3.57 -0.14
CA TRP A 194 10.13 -3.75 1.17
C TRP A 194 8.67 -3.35 1.21
N HIS A 195 8.18 -2.45 0.32
CA HIS A 195 6.88 -1.80 0.41
C HIS A 195 5.79 -2.59 -0.34
N TRP A 196 4.78 -3.04 0.39
CA TRP A 196 3.70 -3.87 -0.12
C TRP A 196 2.34 -3.34 0.30
N SER A 197 1.41 -3.32 -0.63
CA SER A 197 0.09 -2.72 -0.51
C SER A 197 -1.02 -3.78 -0.54
N TYR A 198 -1.95 -3.72 0.40
CA TYR A 198 -3.13 -4.58 0.40
C TYR A 198 -4.20 -4.01 -0.55
N PHE A 199 -4.23 -4.54 -1.78
CA PHE A 199 -5.00 -4.03 -2.90
C PHE A 199 -6.51 -3.91 -2.64
N PRO A 200 -7.19 -4.87 -1.97
CA PRO A 200 -8.64 -4.79 -1.78
C PRO A 200 -9.14 -3.54 -1.06
N LEU A 201 -8.28 -2.88 -0.27
CA LEU A 201 -8.60 -1.60 0.38
C LEU A 201 -7.88 -0.43 -0.29
N SER A 202 -6.59 -0.59 -0.59
CA SER A 202 -5.77 0.52 -1.09
C SER A 202 -6.24 1.05 -2.44
N ASN A 203 -6.81 0.19 -3.30
CA ASN A 203 -7.37 0.62 -4.57
C ASN A 203 -8.59 1.54 -4.36
N THR A 204 -9.50 1.17 -3.45
CA THR A 204 -10.66 2.01 -3.12
C THR A 204 -10.22 3.38 -2.59
N TYR A 205 -9.24 3.41 -1.69
CA TYR A 205 -8.72 4.68 -1.14
C TYR A 205 -7.98 5.51 -2.18
N MET A 206 -7.25 4.87 -3.10
CA MET A 206 -6.59 5.56 -4.20
C MET A 206 -7.60 6.22 -5.15
N GLN A 207 -8.70 5.53 -5.50
CA GLN A 207 -9.76 6.12 -6.32
C GLN A 207 -10.42 7.30 -5.60
N LYS A 208 -10.70 7.17 -4.29
CA LYS A 208 -11.25 8.26 -3.49
C LYS A 208 -10.26 9.41 -3.29
N TYR A 209 -8.97 9.13 -3.19
CA TYR A 209 -7.94 10.15 -3.16
C TYR A 209 -7.94 10.98 -4.45
N LYS A 210 -7.99 10.31 -5.61
CA LYS A 210 -8.09 10.97 -6.92
C LYS A 210 -9.34 11.84 -7.05
N GLU A 211 -10.46 11.42 -6.46
CA GLU A 211 -11.74 12.13 -6.50
C GLU A 211 -11.76 13.36 -5.57
N LEU A 212 -11.19 13.25 -4.37
CA LEU A 212 -11.42 14.18 -3.28
C LEU A 212 -10.26 15.12 -3.00
N ILE A 213 -9.02 14.75 -3.33
CA ILE A 213 -7.82 15.49 -2.93
C ILE A 213 -7.24 16.25 -4.12
N SER A 214 -6.93 17.52 -3.90
CA SER A 214 -6.22 18.39 -4.82
C SER A 214 -4.92 18.91 -4.22
N ASP A 215 -4.10 19.59 -5.02
CA ASP A 215 -2.83 20.16 -4.57
C ASP A 215 -3.00 21.17 -3.42
N GLU A 216 -4.14 21.88 -3.37
CA GLU A 216 -4.48 22.85 -2.33
C GLU A 216 -4.73 22.20 -0.95
N ASP A 217 -5.04 20.91 -0.92
CA ASP A 217 -5.21 20.15 0.31
C ASP A 217 -3.85 19.76 0.94
N LEU A 218 -2.76 19.80 0.14
CA LEU A 218 -1.40 19.38 0.51
C LEU A 218 -0.59 20.55 1.06
N LYS A 219 -0.84 20.91 2.32
CA LYS A 219 -0.26 22.06 3.00
C LYS A 219 0.08 21.77 4.46
N GLY A 220 0.86 22.68 5.07
CA GLY A 220 1.29 22.61 6.48
C GLY A 220 2.63 21.89 6.67
N PHE A 221 3.51 21.89 5.64
CA PHE A 221 4.85 21.31 5.72
C PHE A 221 5.87 22.06 4.84
N LEU A 222 7.15 21.88 5.12
CA LEU A 222 8.22 22.53 4.35
C LEU A 222 8.23 22.06 2.90
N GLY A 223 8.24 22.99 1.96
CA GLY A 223 8.28 22.69 0.52
C GLY A 223 6.93 22.42 -0.12
N GLU A 224 5.82 22.58 0.58
CA GLU A 224 4.45 22.41 0.07
C GLU A 224 4.17 23.14 -1.25
N LYS A 225 4.75 24.34 -1.42
CA LYS A 225 4.61 25.14 -2.65
C LYS A 225 5.10 24.46 -3.93
N HIS A 226 5.82 23.36 -3.81
CA HIS A 226 6.33 22.59 -4.95
C HIS A 226 5.47 21.39 -5.31
N VAL A 227 4.32 21.18 -4.64
CA VAL A 227 3.41 20.04 -4.89
C VAL A 227 2.97 20.01 -6.35
N GLY A 228 2.41 21.11 -6.88
CA GLY A 228 1.91 21.18 -8.25
C GLY A 228 3.03 21.12 -9.29
N GLU A 229 4.14 21.85 -9.08
CA GLU A 229 5.33 21.81 -9.96
C GLU A 229 5.87 20.38 -10.13
N LEU A 230 5.88 19.60 -9.06
CA LEU A 230 6.38 18.23 -9.05
C LEU A 230 5.31 17.19 -9.41
N LYS A 231 4.09 17.63 -9.68
CA LYS A 231 2.93 16.75 -9.96
C LYS A 231 2.80 15.62 -8.93
N VAL A 232 2.86 15.98 -7.63
CA VAL A 232 3.05 15.00 -6.56
C VAL A 232 1.88 14.00 -6.51
N ILE A 233 0.65 14.45 -6.70
CA ILE A 233 -0.51 13.55 -6.74
C ILE A 233 -0.38 12.59 -7.93
N GLU A 234 -0.19 13.12 -9.14
CA GLU A 234 -0.12 12.33 -10.37
C GLU A 234 1.01 11.29 -10.33
N HIS A 235 2.22 11.74 -9.97
CA HIS A 235 3.42 10.93 -10.10
C HIS A 235 3.68 10.01 -8.90
N TYR A 236 3.28 10.42 -7.67
CA TYR A 236 3.71 9.72 -6.45
C TYR A 236 2.57 9.03 -5.71
N VAL A 237 1.33 9.53 -5.79
CA VAL A 237 0.18 8.87 -5.18
C VAL A 237 -0.50 7.91 -6.17
N LEU A 238 -0.73 8.40 -7.39
CA LEU A 238 -1.42 7.67 -8.45
C LEU A 238 -0.46 6.92 -9.37
N GLY A 239 0.79 7.39 -9.50
CA GLY A 239 1.84 6.78 -10.32
C GLY A 239 2.45 5.52 -9.71
N VAL A 240 1.62 4.52 -9.40
CA VAL A 240 2.00 3.24 -8.81
C VAL A 240 1.77 2.10 -9.80
N ALA A 241 2.54 1.02 -9.67
CA ALA A 241 2.25 -0.21 -10.38
C ALA A 241 0.90 -0.77 -9.87
N MET A 242 0.12 -1.30 -10.78
CA MET A 242 -1.13 -1.99 -10.45
C MET A 242 -0.89 -3.50 -10.54
N PRO A 243 -1.61 -4.32 -9.73
CA PRO A 243 -1.56 -5.77 -9.94
C PRO A 243 -2.03 -6.10 -11.35
N PRO A 244 -1.47 -7.14 -11.97
CA PRO A 244 -2.00 -7.62 -13.24
C PRO A 244 -3.49 -7.93 -13.06
N GLU A 245 -4.29 -7.59 -14.09
CA GLU A 245 -5.71 -7.96 -14.11
C GLU A 245 -5.80 -9.49 -14.00
N VAL A 246 -6.58 -9.95 -13.02
CA VAL A 246 -6.84 -11.38 -12.78
C VAL A 246 -8.08 -11.79 -13.57
#